data_36d866f6422192778d0b74db89611a42
#
_entry.id   36d866f6422192778d0b74db89611a42
#
_cell.length_a   1.000
_cell.length_b   1.000
_cell.length_c   1.000
_cell.angle_alpha   90.00
_cell.angle_beta   90.00
_cell.angle_gamma   90.00
#
_symmetry.space_group_name_H-M   'P 1'
#
loop_
_entity.id
_entity.type
_entity.pdbx_description
1 polymer ?
#
loop_
_entity_poly.entity_id
_entity_poly.type
_entity_poly.pdbx_seq_one_letter_code
_entity_poly.pdbx_strand_id
1 'polypeptide(L)'
;EKSMMILPNMTRFYRGKVRDVYNFKNRMLLVASDRISAFDYILPKPIPYKGQVLNQMAAYFLNNAKDIVPNWLLEVPAPNAAYGLACEPVKVEMVIRGYLAGHSWRVYASGLRNLCGVNLPDGLSEGDKLPFPIITPTTKADEGHDADISREEILASSLVPEKVYEQ
;
A
#
# COMPACT_ATOMS: atom_id res chain seq x y z
N GLU A 1 -0.33 -26.39 -10.48
CA GLU A 1 -1.34 -25.36 -10.87
C GLU A 1 -2.48 -25.41 -9.88
N LYS A 2 -2.57 -24.43 -8.99
CA LYS A 2 -3.76 -24.33 -8.13
C LYS A 2 -4.88 -23.75 -8.97
N SER A 3 -5.91 -24.53 -9.21
CA SER A 3 -7.11 -24.14 -9.94
C SER A 3 -7.74 -22.91 -9.27
N MET A 4 -8.21 -21.98 -10.08
CA MET A 4 -9.02 -20.85 -9.64
C MET A 4 -10.29 -21.39 -8.96
N MET A 5 -10.58 -20.93 -7.76
CA MET A 5 -11.84 -21.22 -7.09
C MET A 5 -12.95 -20.38 -7.73
N ILE A 6 -13.98 -21.02 -8.22
CA ILE A 6 -15.18 -20.35 -8.76
C ILE A 6 -16.15 -20.14 -7.61
N LEU A 7 -16.41 -18.88 -7.27
CA LEU A 7 -17.36 -18.51 -6.22
C LEU A 7 -18.69 -18.07 -6.83
N PRO A 8 -19.83 -18.38 -6.21
CA PRO A 8 -21.13 -17.90 -6.67
C PRO A 8 -21.17 -16.37 -6.75
N ASN A 9 -21.77 -15.84 -7.82
CA ASN A 9 -21.94 -14.39 -8.05
C ASN A 9 -20.61 -13.60 -8.22
N MET A 10 -19.49 -14.28 -8.42
CA MET A 10 -18.21 -13.63 -8.75
C MET A 10 -18.32 -12.97 -10.13
N THR A 11 -17.92 -11.69 -10.21
CA THR A 11 -17.93 -10.91 -11.45
C THR A 11 -16.55 -10.87 -12.12
N ARG A 12 -15.48 -10.91 -11.33
CA ARG A 12 -14.11 -10.86 -11.83
C ARG A 12 -13.16 -11.54 -10.85
N PHE A 13 -12.15 -12.21 -11.41
CA PHE A 13 -10.99 -12.72 -10.68
C PHE A 13 -9.71 -12.05 -11.16
N TYR A 14 -8.82 -11.70 -10.22
CA TYR A 14 -7.50 -11.19 -10.50
C TYR A 14 -6.47 -11.89 -9.62
N ARG A 15 -5.44 -12.46 -10.22
CA ARG A 15 -4.28 -13.02 -9.51
C ARG A 15 -3.14 -12.04 -9.53
N GLY A 16 -2.87 -11.40 -8.39
CA GLY A 16 -1.70 -10.58 -8.18
C GLY A 16 -0.45 -11.40 -7.81
N LYS A 17 0.67 -10.73 -7.66
CA LYS A 17 1.95 -11.35 -7.28
C LYS A 17 1.84 -12.15 -5.98
N VAL A 18 1.15 -11.63 -4.98
CA VAL A 18 1.06 -12.20 -3.62
C VAL A 18 -0.36 -12.32 -3.08
N ARG A 19 -1.38 -11.86 -3.80
CA ARG A 19 -2.79 -11.93 -3.41
C ARG A 19 -3.64 -12.36 -4.58
N ASP A 20 -4.72 -13.05 -4.28
CA ASP A 20 -5.78 -13.37 -5.22
C ASP A 20 -7.03 -12.54 -4.84
N VAL A 21 -7.65 -11.88 -5.82
CA VAL A 21 -8.76 -10.95 -5.62
C VAL A 21 -9.99 -11.49 -6.36
N TYR A 22 -11.05 -11.71 -5.63
CA TYR A 22 -12.35 -12.11 -6.13
C TYR A 22 -13.31 -10.94 -5.98
N ASN A 23 -13.78 -10.40 -7.11
CA ASN A 23 -14.70 -9.27 -7.11
C ASN A 23 -16.13 -9.77 -7.25
N PHE A 24 -17.01 -9.13 -6.51
CA PHE A 24 -18.44 -9.22 -6.60
C PHE A 24 -18.98 -7.82 -6.89
N LYS A 25 -20.23 -7.63 -7.22
CA LYS A 25 -20.78 -6.35 -7.66
C LYS A 25 -20.24 -5.11 -6.90
N ASN A 26 -20.34 -5.07 -5.58
CA ASN A 26 -19.87 -3.97 -4.73
C ASN A 26 -19.03 -4.48 -3.52
N ARG A 27 -18.54 -5.69 -3.62
CA ARG A 27 -17.74 -6.37 -2.60
C ARG A 27 -16.54 -7.05 -3.22
N MET A 28 -15.54 -7.30 -2.41
CA MET A 28 -14.37 -8.09 -2.81
C MET A 28 -13.93 -9.02 -1.69
N LEU A 29 -13.35 -10.15 -2.08
CA LEU A 29 -12.64 -11.06 -1.21
C LEU A 29 -11.15 -11.04 -1.62
N LEU A 30 -10.30 -10.65 -0.69
CA LEU A 30 -8.85 -10.72 -0.83
C LEU A 30 -8.33 -11.97 -0.16
N VAL A 31 -7.61 -12.79 -0.89
CA VAL A 31 -6.94 -13.97 -0.34
C VAL A 31 -5.43 -13.74 -0.39
N ALA A 32 -4.83 -13.52 0.77
CA ALA A 32 -3.40 -13.39 0.90
C ALA A 32 -2.75 -14.77 0.76
N SER A 33 -1.77 -14.88 -0.12
CA SER A 33 -1.04 -16.13 -0.35
C SER A 33 0.32 -16.11 0.35
N ASP A 34 0.90 -17.28 0.46
CA ASP A 34 2.26 -17.46 0.97
C ASP A 34 3.35 -17.12 -0.05
N ARG A 35 2.94 -16.73 -1.28
CA ARG A 35 3.86 -16.26 -2.32
C ARG A 35 4.61 -15.02 -1.84
N ILE A 36 5.89 -14.92 -2.20
CA ILE A 36 6.72 -13.74 -1.99
C ILE A 36 7.24 -13.24 -3.33
N SER A 37 7.29 -11.93 -3.49
CA SER A 37 7.82 -11.27 -4.68
C SER A 37 8.97 -10.35 -4.26
N ALA A 38 10.05 -10.35 -5.06
CA ALA A 38 11.15 -9.42 -4.95
C ALA A 38 11.54 -8.94 -6.36
N PHE A 39 11.75 -7.64 -6.54
CA PHE A 39 12.05 -7.03 -7.84
C PHE A 39 11.08 -7.49 -8.95
N ASP A 40 9.79 -7.53 -8.63
CA ASP A 40 8.70 -7.99 -9.49
C ASP A 40 8.67 -9.48 -9.85
N TYR A 41 9.63 -10.25 -9.41
CA TYR A 41 9.64 -11.71 -9.58
C TYR A 41 8.98 -12.41 -8.39
N ILE A 42 8.11 -13.37 -8.69
CA ILE A 42 7.57 -14.29 -7.68
C ILE A 42 8.63 -15.36 -7.42
N LEU A 43 9.11 -15.43 -6.19
CA LEU A 43 10.11 -16.40 -5.79
C LEU A 43 9.53 -17.84 -5.83
N PRO A 44 10.33 -18.84 -6.19
CA PRO A 44 9.85 -20.21 -6.41
C PRO A 44 9.34 -20.89 -5.13
N LYS A 45 9.87 -20.50 -3.97
CA LYS A 45 9.46 -21.07 -2.68
C LYS A 45 8.59 -20.08 -1.91
N PRO A 46 7.35 -20.45 -1.54
CA PRO A 46 6.52 -19.62 -0.66
C PRO A 46 7.07 -19.64 0.77
N ILE A 47 6.69 -18.64 1.54
CA ILE A 47 6.95 -18.59 2.99
C ILE A 47 5.70 -19.13 3.69
N PRO A 48 5.76 -20.28 4.38
CA PRO A 48 4.62 -20.86 5.06
C PRO A 48 3.96 -19.87 6.03
N TYR A 49 2.64 -19.79 6.01
CA TYR A 49 1.81 -18.91 6.84
C TYR A 49 1.95 -17.40 6.62
N LYS A 50 2.81 -16.94 5.69
CA LYS A 50 2.98 -15.52 5.39
C LYS A 50 1.64 -14.82 5.09
N GLY A 51 0.79 -15.44 4.27
CA GLY A 51 -0.51 -14.89 3.93
C GLY A 51 -1.42 -14.73 5.15
N GLN A 52 -1.43 -15.73 6.03
CA GLN A 52 -2.22 -15.69 7.26
C GLN A 52 -1.74 -14.59 8.21
N VAL A 53 -0.43 -14.49 8.45
CA VAL A 53 0.15 -13.47 9.33
C VAL A 53 -0.18 -12.07 8.82
N LEU A 54 0.10 -11.80 7.53
CA LEU A 54 -0.13 -10.49 6.95
C LEU A 54 -1.60 -10.09 6.93
N ASN A 55 -2.51 -11.03 6.64
CA ASN A 55 -3.94 -10.75 6.62
C ASN A 55 -4.48 -10.44 8.02
N GLN A 56 -4.06 -11.20 9.03
CA GLN A 56 -4.50 -10.99 10.42
C GLN A 56 -3.94 -9.68 10.98
N MET A 57 -2.67 -9.33 10.69
CA MET A 57 -2.09 -8.04 11.06
C MET A 57 -2.88 -6.89 10.41
N ALA A 58 -3.16 -6.99 9.11
CA ALA A 58 -3.94 -5.96 8.41
C ALA A 58 -5.34 -5.81 9.02
N ALA A 59 -6.02 -6.92 9.30
CA ALA A 59 -7.33 -6.91 9.92
C ALA A 59 -7.30 -6.29 11.34
N TYR A 60 -6.28 -6.59 12.12
CA TYR A 60 -6.08 -5.98 13.44
C TYR A 60 -5.98 -4.45 13.34
N PHE A 61 -5.11 -3.93 12.48
CA PHE A 61 -4.94 -2.49 12.32
C PHE A 61 -6.18 -1.81 11.72
N LEU A 62 -6.81 -2.41 10.72
CA LEU A 62 -8.06 -1.89 10.15
C LEU A 62 -9.19 -1.83 11.19
N ASN A 63 -9.30 -2.83 12.07
CA ASN A 63 -10.29 -2.80 13.14
C ASN A 63 -10.00 -1.71 14.18
N ASN A 64 -8.73 -1.49 14.54
CA ASN A 64 -8.35 -0.41 15.47
C ASN A 64 -8.47 0.99 14.87
N ALA A 65 -8.43 1.12 13.54
CA ALA A 65 -8.58 2.40 12.86
C ALA A 65 -10.04 2.82 12.59
N LYS A 66 -11.02 1.98 12.91
CA LYS A 66 -12.45 2.22 12.57
C LYS A 66 -13.01 3.51 13.17
N ASP A 67 -12.54 3.88 14.37
CA ASP A 67 -12.97 5.11 15.07
C ASP A 67 -12.26 6.35 14.53
N ILE A 68 -11.22 6.18 13.71
CA ILE A 68 -10.44 7.27 13.10
C ILE A 68 -10.94 7.54 11.69
N VAL A 69 -11.05 6.48 10.88
CA VAL A 69 -11.44 6.55 9.47
C VAL A 69 -12.23 5.30 9.05
N PRO A 70 -13.32 5.45 8.29
CA PRO A 70 -14.00 4.31 7.68
C PRO A 70 -13.04 3.53 6.79
N ASN A 71 -13.14 2.20 6.81
CA ASN A 71 -12.30 1.36 5.95
C ASN A 71 -13.13 0.26 5.24
N TRP A 72 -12.49 -0.42 4.32
CA TRP A 72 -13.12 -1.39 3.45
C TRP A 72 -13.47 -2.73 4.11
N LEU A 73 -12.83 -3.08 5.23
CA LEU A 73 -12.94 -4.41 5.85
C LEU A 73 -14.30 -4.60 6.53
N LEU A 74 -15.01 -5.66 6.18
CA LEU A 74 -16.26 -6.08 6.81
C LEU A 74 -16.07 -7.35 7.64
N GLU A 75 -15.36 -8.36 7.10
CA GLU A 75 -15.25 -9.68 7.70
C GLU A 75 -13.89 -10.34 7.36
N VAL A 76 -13.45 -11.25 8.23
CA VAL A 76 -12.26 -12.09 8.04
C VAL A 76 -12.72 -13.55 8.03
N PRO A 77 -13.19 -14.08 6.87
CA PRO A 77 -13.78 -15.41 6.79
C PRO A 77 -12.77 -16.55 6.97
N ALA A 78 -11.47 -16.25 6.79
CA ALA A 78 -10.38 -17.20 7.05
C ALA A 78 -9.11 -16.43 7.45
N PRO A 79 -8.15 -17.08 8.13
CA PRO A 79 -6.92 -16.41 8.59
C PRO A 79 -6.16 -15.65 7.49
N ASN A 80 -6.24 -16.11 6.26
CA ASN A 80 -5.58 -15.50 5.10
C ASN A 80 -6.56 -14.82 4.13
N ALA A 81 -7.82 -14.62 4.52
CA ALA A 81 -8.85 -14.03 3.66
C ALA A 81 -9.56 -12.88 4.36
N ALA A 82 -9.76 -11.79 3.64
CA ALA A 82 -10.50 -10.61 4.09
C ALA A 82 -11.58 -10.28 3.07
N TYR A 83 -12.79 -10.05 3.56
CA TYR A 83 -13.97 -9.70 2.77
C TYR A 83 -14.43 -8.29 3.11
N GLY A 84 -14.77 -7.51 2.10
CA GLY A 84 -15.15 -6.13 2.34
C GLY A 84 -15.71 -5.39 1.12
N LEU A 85 -15.71 -4.07 1.23
CA LEU A 85 -16.19 -3.17 0.18
C LEU A 85 -15.23 -3.17 -1.02
N ALA A 86 -15.75 -3.18 -2.23
CA ALA A 86 -14.98 -2.87 -3.42
C ALA A 86 -14.78 -1.34 -3.50
N CYS A 87 -13.58 -0.89 -3.12
CA CYS A 87 -13.23 0.52 -3.14
C CYS A 87 -12.50 0.87 -4.44
N GLU A 88 -12.68 2.10 -4.89
CA GLU A 88 -11.88 2.68 -5.95
C GLU A 88 -10.58 3.22 -5.35
N PRO A 89 -9.40 2.72 -5.76
CA PRO A 89 -8.13 3.17 -5.21
C PRO A 89 -7.74 4.54 -5.77
N VAL A 90 -7.23 5.41 -4.92
CA VAL A 90 -6.54 6.63 -5.36
C VAL A 90 -5.19 6.28 -5.98
N LYS A 91 -4.76 7.06 -6.97
CA LYS A 91 -3.50 6.82 -7.72
C LYS A 91 -2.27 7.43 -7.03
N VAL A 92 -2.26 7.41 -5.71
CA VAL A 92 -1.16 7.92 -4.88
C VAL A 92 -0.92 6.94 -3.73
N GLU A 93 0.34 6.63 -3.47
CA GLU A 93 0.75 5.90 -2.27
C GLU A 93 1.31 6.89 -1.25
N MET A 94 0.83 6.84 -0.01
CA MET A 94 1.24 7.70 1.10
C MET A 94 2.21 6.93 2.00
N VAL A 95 3.47 7.36 2.05
CA VAL A 95 4.50 6.75 2.90
C VAL A 95 4.85 7.70 4.04
N ILE A 96 4.60 7.30 5.28
CA ILE A 96 5.00 8.04 6.48
C ILE A 96 6.40 7.58 6.90
N ARG A 97 7.31 8.53 7.10
CA ARG A 97 8.69 8.25 7.51
C ARG A 97 9.02 8.96 8.82
N GLY A 98 9.41 8.18 9.81
CA GLY A 98 9.98 8.70 11.06
C GLY A 98 11.52 8.73 11.06
N TYR A 99 12.14 8.06 10.10
CA TYR A 99 13.59 7.89 9.99
C TYR A 99 14.07 8.08 8.56
N LEU A 100 15.29 8.57 8.40
CA LEU A 100 15.95 8.77 7.10
C LEU A 100 16.59 7.46 6.63
N ALA A 101 15.82 6.62 5.92
CA ALA A 101 16.25 5.30 5.48
C ALA A 101 15.74 4.94 4.09
N GLY A 102 16.40 3.99 3.43
CA GLY A 102 15.99 3.45 2.14
C GLY A 102 15.98 4.52 1.03
N HIS A 103 14.84 4.70 0.34
CA HIS A 103 14.73 5.67 -0.75
C HIS A 103 15.03 7.10 -0.29
N SER A 104 14.47 7.55 0.84
CA SER A 104 14.70 8.90 1.37
C SER A 104 16.17 9.17 1.69
N TRP A 105 16.89 8.18 2.21
CA TRP A 105 18.33 8.29 2.40
C TRP A 105 19.07 8.41 1.07
N ARG A 106 18.75 7.60 0.06
CA ARG A 106 19.43 7.69 -1.25
C ARG A 106 19.26 9.07 -1.89
N VAL A 107 18.05 9.64 -1.80
CA VAL A 107 17.78 11.01 -2.29
C VAL A 107 18.59 12.03 -1.50
N TYR A 108 18.61 11.93 -0.17
CA TYR A 108 19.38 12.83 0.70
C TYR A 108 20.88 12.73 0.46
N ALA A 109 21.42 11.51 0.34
CA ALA A 109 22.84 11.26 0.07
C ALA A 109 23.29 11.76 -1.30
N SER A 110 22.39 11.87 -2.27
CA SER A 110 22.68 12.49 -3.57
C SER A 110 22.82 14.03 -3.52
N GLY A 111 22.64 14.63 -2.35
CA GLY A 111 22.73 16.08 -2.15
C GLY A 111 21.41 16.83 -2.15
N LEU A 112 20.31 16.17 -2.47
CA LEU A 112 18.97 16.78 -2.41
C LEU A 112 18.50 16.92 -0.97
N ARG A 113 17.87 18.06 -0.67
CA ARG A 113 17.32 18.37 0.67
C ARG A 113 15.80 18.51 0.66
N ASN A 114 15.19 18.57 -0.51
CA ASN A 114 13.74 18.56 -0.65
C ASN A 114 13.29 17.17 -1.08
N LEU A 115 12.39 16.57 -0.30
CA LEU A 115 11.79 15.28 -0.58
C LEU A 115 10.27 15.43 -0.57
N CYS A 116 9.63 15.25 -1.70
CA CYS A 116 8.17 15.39 -1.87
C CYS A 116 7.61 16.73 -1.32
N GLY A 117 8.33 17.83 -1.50
CA GLY A 117 7.95 19.15 -0.98
C GLY A 117 8.43 19.43 0.44
N VAL A 118 8.99 18.46 1.17
CA VAL A 118 9.49 18.64 2.54
C VAL A 118 11.00 18.90 2.53
N ASN A 119 11.42 20.01 3.13
CA ASN A 119 12.83 20.35 3.30
C ASN A 119 13.41 19.63 4.51
N LEU A 120 14.49 18.90 4.29
CA LEU A 120 15.25 18.20 5.33
C LEU A 120 16.46 19.03 5.76
N PRO A 121 16.81 19.04 7.07
CA PRO A 121 18.02 19.73 7.55
C PRO A 121 19.30 19.06 7.06
N ASP A 122 20.39 19.82 7.07
CA ASP A 122 21.72 19.28 6.82
C ASP A 122 22.23 18.43 8.00
N GLY A 123 23.22 17.58 7.72
CA GLY A 123 23.95 16.81 8.74
C GLY A 123 23.30 15.51 9.18
N LEU A 124 22.23 15.07 8.52
CA LEU A 124 21.61 13.77 8.78
C LEU A 124 22.43 12.63 8.16
N SER A 125 22.44 11.50 8.86
CA SER A 125 23.05 10.23 8.46
C SER A 125 21.97 9.18 8.17
N GLU A 126 22.35 8.08 7.54
CA GLU A 126 21.45 6.95 7.31
C GLU A 126 20.94 6.38 8.64
N GLY A 127 19.64 6.21 8.73
CA GLY A 127 18.98 5.70 9.93
C GLY A 127 18.66 6.73 10.99
N ASP A 128 19.05 8.00 10.80
CA ASP A 128 18.73 9.06 11.76
C ASP A 128 17.22 9.25 11.87
N LYS A 129 16.77 9.51 13.10
CA LYS A 129 15.39 9.92 13.38
C LYS A 129 15.17 11.32 12.82
N LEU A 130 14.12 11.47 12.05
CA LEU A 130 13.72 12.79 11.54
C LEU A 130 13.18 13.67 12.69
N PRO A 131 13.35 15.00 12.60
CA PRO A 131 12.85 15.94 13.63
C PRO A 131 11.34 15.78 13.87
N PHE A 132 10.60 15.44 12.84
CA PHE A 132 9.17 15.09 12.84
C PHE A 132 8.90 14.06 11.75
N PRO A 133 7.85 13.23 11.88
CA PRO A 133 7.44 12.33 10.80
C PRO A 133 7.05 13.12 9.56
N ILE A 134 7.51 12.69 8.40
CA ILE A 134 7.17 13.30 7.11
C ILE A 134 6.34 12.34 6.26
N ILE A 135 5.52 12.89 5.37
CA ILE A 135 4.79 12.14 4.36
C ILE A 135 5.51 12.33 3.03
N THR A 136 5.84 11.21 2.38
CA THR A 136 6.50 11.19 1.08
C THR A 136 5.61 10.44 0.10
N PRO A 137 4.71 11.14 -0.60
CA PRO A 137 3.82 10.50 -1.55
C PRO A 137 4.57 10.04 -2.80
N THR A 138 4.07 8.97 -3.41
CA THR A 138 4.48 8.55 -4.76
C THR A 138 3.25 8.36 -5.63
N THR A 139 3.40 8.62 -6.92
CA THR A 139 2.38 8.25 -7.89
C THR A 139 2.23 6.74 -7.92
N LYS A 140 1.03 6.26 -8.26
CA LYS A 140 0.81 4.85 -8.58
C LYS A 140 0.69 4.72 -10.09
N ALA A 141 1.82 4.43 -10.74
CA ALA A 141 1.85 4.24 -12.17
C ALA A 141 1.16 2.94 -12.57
N ASP A 142 0.36 2.98 -13.63
CA ASP A 142 -0.20 1.76 -14.23
C ASP A 142 0.87 1.00 -15.03
N GLU A 143 1.86 1.75 -15.59
CA GLU A 143 3.04 1.23 -16.28
C GLU A 143 4.29 2.03 -15.86
N GLY A 144 5.43 1.36 -15.71
CA GLY A 144 6.70 1.98 -15.30
C GLY A 144 6.94 1.92 -13.79
N HIS A 145 7.59 2.96 -13.27
CA HIS A 145 7.93 3.09 -11.85
C HIS A 145 7.16 4.23 -11.20
N ASP A 146 6.82 4.03 -9.94
CA ASP A 146 6.26 5.09 -9.10
C ASP A 146 7.29 6.22 -8.93
N ALA A 147 6.82 7.47 -9.00
CA ALA A 147 7.66 8.67 -8.87
C ALA A 147 7.28 9.46 -7.62
N ASP A 148 8.29 10.04 -6.98
CA ASP A 148 8.05 11.00 -5.88
C ASP A 148 7.20 12.15 -6.37
N ILE A 149 6.22 12.58 -5.57
CA ILE A 149 5.31 13.67 -5.89
C ILE A 149 5.02 14.47 -4.61
N SER A 150 4.91 15.78 -4.72
CA SER A 150 4.53 16.64 -3.59
C SER A 150 3.02 16.77 -3.45
N ARG A 151 2.57 17.28 -2.28
CA ARG A 151 1.17 17.64 -2.05
C ARG A 151 0.64 18.59 -3.12
N GLU A 152 1.41 19.62 -3.40
CA GLU A 152 1.06 20.67 -4.38
C GLU A 152 0.85 20.08 -5.78
N GLU A 153 1.73 19.18 -6.20
CA GLU A 153 1.62 18.49 -7.50
C GLU A 153 0.44 17.53 -7.55
N ILE A 154 0.15 16.81 -6.45
CA ILE A 154 -1.03 15.93 -6.35
C ILE A 154 -2.31 16.72 -6.56
N LEU A 155 -2.45 17.86 -5.88
CA LEU A 155 -3.63 18.72 -5.98
C LEU A 155 -3.71 19.42 -7.33
N ALA A 156 -2.59 19.93 -7.85
CA ALA A 156 -2.54 20.59 -9.16
C ALA A 156 -2.89 19.64 -10.31
N SER A 157 -2.48 18.38 -10.23
CA SER A 157 -2.80 17.36 -11.23
C SER A 157 -4.18 16.73 -11.06
N SER A 158 -4.90 17.06 -9.98
CA SER A 158 -6.20 16.47 -9.65
C SER A 158 -6.18 14.94 -9.51
N LEU A 159 -5.03 14.36 -9.19
CA LEU A 159 -4.90 12.92 -8.93
C LEU A 159 -5.77 12.47 -7.74
N VAL A 160 -5.90 13.34 -6.75
CA VAL A 160 -6.76 13.16 -5.58
C VAL A 160 -7.53 14.45 -5.34
N PRO A 161 -8.86 14.43 -5.17
CA PRO A 161 -9.60 15.62 -4.75
C PRO A 161 -9.07 16.14 -3.41
N GLU A 162 -8.93 17.46 -3.26
CA GLU A 162 -8.38 18.09 -2.05
C GLU A 162 -9.10 17.60 -0.77
N LYS A 163 -10.43 17.53 -0.81
CA LYS A 163 -11.24 17.02 0.30
C LYS A 163 -10.88 15.57 0.73
N VAL A 164 -10.43 14.74 -0.22
CA VAL A 164 -9.99 13.36 0.05
C VAL A 164 -8.56 13.34 0.56
N TYR A 165 -7.71 14.23 0.05
CA TYR A 165 -6.32 14.34 0.48
C TYR A 165 -6.20 14.79 1.94
N GLU A 166 -7.09 15.68 2.40
CA GLU A 166 -7.08 16.25 3.76
C GLU A 166 -7.74 15.34 4.82
N GLN A 167 -8.29 14.20 4.45
CA GLN A 167 -8.84 13.17 5.36
C GLN A 167 -7.74 12.24 5.90
#